data_4727ac27cb0809e4f03981edc9b20c5e
#
_entry.id   4727ac27cb0809e4f03981edc9b20c5e
#
_cell.length_a   1.000
_cell.length_b   1.000
_cell.length_c   1.000
_cell.angle_alpha   90.00
_cell.angle_beta   90.00
_cell.angle_gamma   90.00
#
_symmetry.space_group_name_H-M   'P 1'
#
loop_
_entity.id
_entity.type
_entity.pdbx_description
1 polymer ?
#
loop_
_entity_poly.entity_id
_entity_poly.type
_entity_poly.pdbx_seq_one_letter_code
_entity_poly.pdbx_strand_id
1 'polypeptide(L)'
;FAGPSFYASPRTSEDRQDIDIFFIGTIAGIPKRLDILETVAKLACEKNYNMLVLGRIWHSHHWYQRLIGKLKFKHKYTYLSKFVKNKVLAPHDVIKYYKRSKINLNIHLDGHTCYNCRTFEIMGNDNFVLSDRRNKCDLELEERRHFDCYEDNRELIDKIQYYLEHEYERNEIAKAGGAIVRGKYNLVSSLKYIFL
;
A
#
# COMPACT_ATOMS: atom_id res chain seq x y z
N PHE A 1 13.43 4.69 -6.32
CA PHE A 1 12.75 5.84 -6.94
C PHE A 1 11.80 5.33 -8.02
N ALA A 2 10.60 5.89 -8.09
CA ALA A 2 9.65 5.53 -9.13
C ALA A 2 9.97 6.29 -10.42
N GLY A 3 9.84 5.63 -11.57
CA GLY A 3 10.04 6.27 -12.87
C GLY A 3 8.96 7.31 -13.19
N PRO A 4 9.19 8.20 -14.17
CA PRO A 4 8.25 9.29 -14.52
C PRO A 4 6.83 8.81 -14.83
N SER A 5 6.66 7.59 -15.37
CA SER A 5 5.37 6.99 -15.67
C SER A 5 4.48 6.75 -14.45
N PHE A 6 5.06 6.68 -13.25
CA PHE A 6 4.34 6.49 -11.99
C PHE A 6 3.77 7.79 -11.40
N TYR A 7 4.24 8.96 -11.87
CA TYR A 7 3.77 10.27 -11.40
C TYR A 7 2.87 10.99 -12.41
N ALA A 8 2.58 10.34 -13.53
CA ALA A 8 1.97 11.00 -14.68
C ALA A 8 0.53 11.48 -14.44
N SER A 9 -0.06 11.14 -13.31
CA SER A 9 -1.47 11.42 -13.11
C SER A 9 -1.83 11.53 -11.62
N PRO A 10 -1.55 12.68 -10.97
CA PRO A 10 -2.03 12.96 -9.62
C PRO A 10 -3.54 12.73 -9.50
N ARG A 11 -4.00 12.39 -8.31
CA ARG A 11 -5.43 12.22 -8.05
C ARG A 11 -6.17 13.54 -8.21
N THR A 12 -7.33 13.50 -8.85
CA THR A 12 -8.23 14.63 -9.03
C THR A 12 -9.47 14.50 -8.13
N SER A 13 -10.29 15.56 -8.03
CA SER A 13 -11.56 15.50 -7.29
C SER A 13 -12.59 14.57 -7.93
N GLU A 14 -12.43 14.22 -9.20
CA GLU A 14 -13.30 13.31 -9.93
C GLU A 14 -12.98 11.82 -9.66
N ASP A 15 -11.79 11.53 -9.14
CA ASP A 15 -11.38 10.17 -8.82
C ASP A 15 -12.15 9.65 -7.60
N ARG A 16 -13.14 8.79 -7.85
CA ARG A 16 -13.98 8.20 -6.80
C ARG A 16 -13.17 7.21 -5.95
N GLN A 17 -13.12 7.42 -4.64
CA GLN A 17 -12.52 6.51 -3.68
C GLN A 17 -13.55 5.51 -3.14
N ASP A 18 -13.71 4.38 -3.82
CA ASP A 18 -14.63 3.30 -3.49
C ASP A 18 -13.97 2.11 -2.76
N ILE A 19 -12.67 2.16 -2.54
CA ILE A 19 -11.90 1.17 -1.78
C ILE A 19 -11.41 1.83 -0.49
N ASP A 20 -11.79 1.30 0.66
CA ASP A 20 -11.35 1.86 1.94
C ASP A 20 -9.88 1.52 2.22
N ILE A 21 -9.50 0.25 2.02
CA ILE A 21 -8.15 -0.24 2.33
C ILE A 21 -7.62 -1.05 1.15
N PHE A 22 -6.46 -0.66 0.64
CA PHE A 22 -5.83 -1.33 -0.49
C PHE A 22 -4.40 -1.80 -0.16
N PHE A 23 -4.08 -3.00 -0.58
CA PHE A 23 -2.73 -3.52 -0.59
C PHE A 23 -2.44 -4.20 -1.92
N ILE A 24 -1.23 -3.97 -2.47
CA ILE A 24 -0.72 -4.73 -3.60
C ILE A 24 0.71 -5.16 -3.35
N GLY A 25 1.03 -6.43 -3.63
CA GLY A 25 2.39 -6.95 -3.53
C GLY A 25 2.48 -8.45 -3.47
N THR A 26 3.70 -8.97 -3.46
CA THR A 26 3.94 -10.39 -3.23
C THR A 26 3.56 -10.75 -1.80
N ILE A 27 2.69 -11.74 -1.65
CA ILE A 27 2.19 -12.21 -0.35
C ILE A 27 2.67 -13.64 -0.08
N ALA A 28 2.82 -14.44 -1.15
CA ALA A 28 3.26 -15.83 -1.06
C ALA A 28 4.59 -15.95 -0.32
N GLY A 29 4.64 -16.81 0.70
CA GLY A 29 5.88 -17.10 1.45
C GLY A 29 6.36 -15.96 2.36
N ILE A 30 5.52 -14.95 2.65
CA ILE A 30 5.87 -13.82 3.52
C ILE A 30 4.92 -13.80 4.74
N PRO A 31 5.23 -14.54 5.82
CA PRO A 31 4.36 -14.66 6.99
C PRO A 31 3.95 -13.32 7.57
N LYS A 32 4.91 -12.41 7.77
CA LYS A 32 4.65 -11.06 8.29
C LYS A 32 3.53 -10.32 7.54
N ARG A 33 3.55 -10.35 6.20
CA ARG A 33 2.50 -9.71 5.39
C ARG A 33 1.16 -10.39 5.55
N LEU A 34 1.17 -11.70 5.61
CA LEU A 34 -0.04 -12.49 5.78
C LEU A 34 -0.71 -12.22 7.13
N ASP A 35 0.06 -12.15 8.21
CA ASP A 35 -0.44 -11.93 9.56
C ASP A 35 -0.98 -10.50 9.74
N ILE A 36 -0.27 -9.50 9.20
CA ILE A 36 -0.74 -8.11 9.20
C ILE A 36 -2.03 -7.99 8.37
N LEU A 37 -2.04 -8.55 7.17
CA LEU A 37 -3.21 -8.46 6.28
C LEU A 37 -4.41 -9.24 6.82
N GLU A 38 -4.22 -10.36 7.53
CA GLU A 38 -5.30 -11.08 8.22
C GLU A 38 -5.90 -10.24 9.35
N THR A 39 -5.06 -9.54 10.12
CA THR A 39 -5.50 -8.62 11.18
C THR A 39 -6.35 -7.48 10.60
N VAL A 40 -5.89 -6.84 9.52
CA VAL A 40 -6.64 -5.79 8.83
C VAL A 40 -7.92 -6.32 8.20
N ALA A 41 -7.89 -7.52 7.62
CA ALA A 41 -9.07 -8.15 7.02
C ALA A 41 -10.12 -8.51 8.07
N LYS A 42 -9.72 -8.88 9.30
CA LYS A 42 -10.63 -9.08 10.43
C LYS A 42 -11.35 -7.77 10.76
N LEU A 43 -10.61 -6.68 10.93
CA LEU A 43 -11.20 -5.34 11.14
C LEU A 43 -12.16 -4.98 10.00
N ALA A 44 -11.75 -5.19 8.74
CA ALA A 44 -12.60 -4.87 7.59
C ALA A 44 -13.91 -5.66 7.60
N CYS A 45 -13.90 -6.93 8.04
CA CYS A 45 -15.13 -7.71 8.24
C CYS A 45 -15.99 -7.17 9.39
N GLU A 46 -15.40 -6.79 10.52
CA GLU A 46 -16.10 -6.29 11.71
C GLU A 46 -16.77 -4.92 11.46
N LYS A 47 -16.09 -4.05 10.72
CA LYS A 47 -16.54 -2.68 10.42
C LYS A 47 -17.18 -2.52 9.04
N ASN A 48 -17.29 -3.60 8.27
CA ASN A 48 -17.83 -3.59 6.90
C ASN A 48 -17.08 -2.63 5.95
N TYR A 49 -15.74 -2.55 6.10
CA TYR A 49 -14.90 -1.78 5.19
C TYR A 49 -14.67 -2.51 3.87
N ASN A 50 -14.64 -1.76 2.77
CA ASN A 50 -14.30 -2.30 1.45
C ASN A 50 -12.78 -2.43 1.32
N MET A 51 -12.26 -3.64 1.53
CA MET A 51 -10.83 -3.96 1.42
C MET A 51 -10.54 -4.68 0.10
N LEU A 52 -9.41 -4.38 -0.50
CA LEU A 52 -8.92 -5.09 -1.69
C LEU A 52 -7.43 -5.42 -1.54
N VAL A 53 -7.10 -6.69 -1.68
CA VAL A 53 -5.72 -7.18 -1.64
C VAL A 53 -5.38 -7.84 -2.97
N LEU A 54 -4.39 -7.29 -3.68
CA LEU A 54 -3.91 -7.83 -4.94
C LEU A 54 -2.49 -8.36 -4.79
N GLY A 55 -2.21 -9.51 -5.40
CA GLY A 55 -0.87 -10.05 -5.41
C GLY A 55 -0.80 -11.52 -5.72
N ARG A 56 0.44 -12.00 -5.86
CA ARG A 56 0.68 -13.42 -6.05
C ARG A 56 0.65 -14.12 -4.69
N ILE A 57 -0.31 -15.02 -4.52
CA ILE A 57 -0.52 -15.78 -3.28
C ILE A 57 -0.16 -17.24 -3.46
N TRP A 58 -0.62 -17.81 -4.55
CA TRP A 58 -0.29 -19.17 -4.96
C TRP A 58 0.07 -19.20 -6.44
N HIS A 59 1.07 -20.00 -6.73
CA HIS A 59 1.50 -20.24 -8.10
C HIS A 59 1.63 -21.75 -8.31
N SER A 60 0.93 -22.27 -9.26
CA SER A 60 1.07 -23.66 -9.69
C SER A 60 0.64 -23.82 -11.14
N HIS A 61 1.33 -24.69 -11.86
CA HIS A 61 0.97 -25.07 -13.23
C HIS A 61 -0.24 -25.99 -13.26
N HIS A 62 -0.50 -26.76 -12.19
CA HIS A 62 -1.58 -27.72 -12.13
C HIS A 62 -2.82 -27.14 -11.44
N TRP A 63 -3.98 -27.30 -12.08
CA TRP A 63 -5.26 -26.76 -11.59
C TRP A 63 -5.66 -27.29 -10.21
N TYR A 64 -5.42 -28.60 -9.93
CA TYR A 64 -5.74 -29.22 -8.65
C TYR A 64 -4.90 -28.65 -7.50
N GLN A 65 -3.61 -28.39 -7.76
CA GLN A 65 -2.74 -27.73 -6.76
C GLN A 65 -3.21 -26.31 -6.45
N ARG A 66 -3.72 -25.59 -7.46
CA ARG A 66 -4.34 -24.27 -7.27
C ARG A 66 -5.58 -24.36 -6.40
N LEU A 67 -6.43 -25.38 -6.61
CA LEU A 67 -7.61 -25.60 -5.79
C LEU A 67 -7.25 -25.92 -4.35
N ILE A 68 -6.34 -26.88 -4.14
CA ILE A 68 -5.84 -27.24 -2.80
C ILE A 68 -5.19 -26.04 -2.11
N GLY A 69 -4.36 -25.27 -2.82
CA GLY A 69 -3.74 -24.06 -2.31
C GLY A 69 -4.76 -23.01 -1.86
N LYS A 70 -5.81 -22.82 -2.65
CA LYS A 70 -6.92 -21.92 -2.30
C LYS A 70 -7.67 -22.37 -1.05
N LEU A 71 -7.96 -23.67 -0.94
CA LEU A 71 -8.65 -24.24 0.23
C LEU A 71 -7.80 -24.11 1.50
N LYS A 72 -6.51 -24.49 1.43
CA LYS A 72 -5.56 -24.33 2.54
C LYS A 72 -5.43 -22.86 2.97
N PHE A 73 -5.33 -21.95 2.01
CA PHE A 73 -5.27 -20.51 2.27
C PHE A 73 -6.54 -20.02 2.97
N LYS A 74 -7.71 -20.38 2.46
CA LYS A 74 -9.00 -20.02 3.05
C LYS A 74 -9.17 -20.55 4.47
N HIS A 75 -8.68 -21.75 4.75
CA HIS A 75 -8.71 -22.34 6.09
C HIS A 75 -7.79 -21.60 7.06
N LYS A 76 -6.57 -21.26 6.62
CA LYS A 76 -5.56 -20.61 7.47
C LYS A 76 -5.81 -19.11 7.65
N TYR A 77 -6.27 -18.41 6.59
CA TYR A 77 -6.50 -16.95 6.56
C TYR A 77 -7.95 -16.67 6.24
N THR A 78 -8.81 -16.90 7.22
CA THR A 78 -10.28 -16.91 7.05
C THR A 78 -10.83 -15.55 6.64
N TYR A 79 -10.32 -14.47 7.25
CA TYR A 79 -10.76 -13.11 6.94
C TYR A 79 -10.13 -12.60 5.65
N LEU A 80 -8.82 -12.70 5.51
CA LEU A 80 -8.08 -12.22 4.34
C LEU A 80 -8.56 -12.88 3.04
N SER A 81 -8.93 -14.16 3.10
CA SER A 81 -9.39 -14.92 1.93
C SER A 81 -10.61 -14.30 1.24
N LYS A 82 -11.39 -13.46 1.93
CA LYS A 82 -12.56 -12.77 1.38
C LYS A 82 -12.19 -11.58 0.48
N PHE A 83 -11.04 -10.96 0.73
CA PHE A 83 -10.61 -9.70 0.10
C PHE A 83 -9.50 -9.87 -0.93
N VAL A 84 -8.91 -11.06 -0.98
CA VAL A 84 -7.75 -11.35 -1.80
C VAL A 84 -8.13 -11.73 -3.23
N LYS A 85 -7.45 -11.10 -4.20
CA LYS A 85 -7.46 -11.51 -5.60
C LYS A 85 -6.05 -11.89 -6.04
N ASN A 86 -5.84 -13.16 -6.39
CA ASN A 86 -4.56 -13.67 -6.91
C ASN A 86 -4.31 -13.16 -8.33
N LYS A 87 -3.99 -11.87 -8.44
CA LYS A 87 -3.79 -11.15 -9.69
C LYS A 87 -2.53 -10.29 -9.61
N VAL A 88 -1.73 -10.35 -10.66
CA VAL A 88 -0.60 -9.43 -10.88
C VAL A 88 -1.07 -8.38 -11.89
N LEU A 89 -0.80 -7.12 -11.59
CA LEU A 89 -1.13 -5.99 -12.47
C LEU A 89 0.13 -5.44 -13.11
N ALA A 90 -0.03 -4.87 -14.30
CA ALA A 90 0.99 -4.02 -14.88
C ALA A 90 1.13 -2.71 -14.06
N PRO A 91 2.32 -2.11 -13.98
CA PRO A 91 2.55 -0.93 -13.15
C PRO A 91 1.56 0.22 -13.40
N HIS A 92 1.23 0.51 -14.66
CA HIS A 92 0.28 1.58 -15.02
C HIS A 92 -1.15 1.31 -14.56
N ASP A 93 -1.55 0.04 -14.43
CA ASP A 93 -2.88 -0.31 -13.92
C ASP A 93 -2.97 -0.18 -12.39
N VAL A 94 -1.85 -0.32 -11.70
CA VAL A 94 -1.79 -0.19 -10.23
C VAL A 94 -2.20 1.21 -9.79
N ILE A 95 -1.80 2.23 -10.54
CA ILE A 95 -2.10 3.65 -10.25
C ILE A 95 -3.61 3.88 -10.13
N LYS A 96 -4.42 3.24 -10.98
CA LYS A 96 -5.89 3.33 -10.91
C LYS A 96 -6.44 2.84 -9.56
N TYR A 97 -5.82 1.82 -8.99
CA TYR A 97 -6.22 1.29 -7.68
C TYR A 97 -5.74 2.19 -6.54
N TYR A 98 -4.53 2.76 -6.63
CA TYR A 98 -4.08 3.75 -5.65
C TYR A 98 -5.06 4.91 -5.54
N LYS A 99 -5.48 5.49 -6.67
CA LYS A 99 -6.42 6.61 -6.73
C LYS A 99 -7.80 6.28 -6.17
N ARG A 100 -8.27 5.03 -6.40
CA ARG A 100 -9.57 4.54 -5.90
C ARG A 100 -9.55 4.21 -4.41
N SER A 101 -8.40 4.24 -3.77
CA SER A 101 -8.23 3.79 -2.40
C SER A 101 -8.09 4.94 -1.44
N LYS A 102 -8.80 4.89 -0.30
CA LYS A 102 -8.66 5.87 0.77
C LYS A 102 -7.34 5.68 1.51
N ILE A 103 -7.02 4.43 1.87
CA ILE A 103 -5.76 4.06 2.54
C ILE A 103 -5.03 3.02 1.70
N ASN A 104 -3.80 3.34 1.30
CA ASN A 104 -2.90 2.41 0.63
C ASN A 104 -1.90 1.87 1.65
N LEU A 105 -1.99 0.58 1.97
CA LEU A 105 -1.05 -0.07 2.88
C LEU A 105 0.26 -0.42 2.16
N ASN A 106 1.39 -0.10 2.80
CA ASN A 106 2.69 -0.59 2.38
C ASN A 106 3.35 -1.37 3.52
N ILE A 107 3.63 -2.64 3.28
CA ILE A 107 4.26 -3.55 4.25
C ILE A 107 5.58 -4.00 3.67
N HIS A 108 6.69 -3.57 4.27
CA HIS A 108 8.03 -3.88 3.79
C HIS A 108 8.42 -5.33 4.10
N LEU A 109 9.37 -5.83 3.31
CA LEU A 109 10.05 -7.09 3.62
C LEU A 109 11.04 -6.87 4.76
N ASP A 110 11.31 -7.94 5.49
CA ASP A 110 12.38 -7.92 6.48
C ASP A 110 13.72 -7.63 5.79
N GLY A 111 14.57 -6.84 6.45
CA GLY A 111 15.83 -6.37 5.88
C GLY A 111 15.78 -5.06 5.09
N HIS A 112 14.59 -4.55 4.72
CA HIS A 112 14.50 -3.20 4.20
C HIS A 112 14.75 -2.18 5.31
N THR A 113 15.78 -1.37 5.16
CA THR A 113 16.14 -0.33 6.14
C THR A 113 15.42 0.99 5.89
N CYS A 114 15.02 1.25 4.65
CA CYS A 114 14.34 2.46 4.22
C CYS A 114 13.04 2.16 3.47
N TYR A 115 12.24 3.19 3.20
CA TYR A 115 11.01 3.09 2.42
C TYR A 115 11.31 2.66 0.98
N ASN A 116 10.50 1.76 0.44
CA ASN A 116 10.68 1.21 -0.90
C ASN A 116 10.03 2.11 -1.96
N CYS A 117 10.26 1.80 -3.24
CA CYS A 117 9.71 2.55 -4.38
C CYS A 117 8.18 2.69 -4.32
N ARG A 118 7.47 1.71 -3.76
CA ARG A 118 6.00 1.75 -3.64
C ARG A 118 5.51 2.91 -2.78
N THR A 119 6.21 3.25 -1.69
CA THR A 119 5.88 4.43 -0.87
C THR A 119 5.84 5.67 -1.76
N PHE A 120 6.88 5.88 -2.56
CA PHE A 120 6.98 7.03 -3.47
C PHE A 120 5.98 6.98 -4.62
N GLU A 121 5.66 5.79 -5.13
CA GLU A 121 4.64 5.61 -6.17
C GLU A 121 3.25 6.01 -5.67
N ILE A 122 2.88 5.61 -4.46
CA ILE A 122 1.61 5.96 -3.85
C ILE A 122 1.55 7.48 -3.61
N MET A 123 2.56 8.02 -2.92
CA MET A 123 2.64 9.44 -2.58
C MET A 123 2.68 10.32 -3.83
N GLY A 124 3.50 9.98 -4.83
CA GLY A 124 3.66 10.76 -6.07
C GLY A 124 2.39 10.94 -6.89
N ASN A 125 1.37 10.11 -6.63
CA ASN A 125 0.03 10.20 -7.22
C ASN A 125 -1.02 10.84 -6.29
N ASP A 126 -0.59 11.61 -5.27
CA ASP A 126 -1.43 12.26 -4.26
C ASP A 126 -2.36 11.28 -3.53
N ASN A 127 -1.82 10.10 -3.18
CA ASN A 127 -2.56 9.11 -2.42
C ASN A 127 -1.95 8.91 -1.04
N PHE A 128 -2.83 8.70 -0.06
CA PHE A 128 -2.42 8.44 1.31
C PHE A 128 -1.79 7.04 1.43
N VAL A 129 -0.62 6.98 2.04
CA VAL A 129 0.08 5.73 2.36
C VAL A 129 0.24 5.57 3.86
N LEU A 130 -0.15 4.40 4.36
CA LEU A 130 0.10 3.96 5.72
C LEU A 130 1.11 2.81 5.66
N SER A 131 2.30 3.00 6.22
CA SER A 131 3.44 2.10 6.07
C SER A 131 3.95 1.58 7.40
N ASP A 132 4.53 0.40 7.45
CA ASP A 132 5.30 -0.01 8.61
C ASP A 132 6.56 0.87 8.78
N ARG A 133 6.85 1.28 10.02
CA ARG A 133 7.91 2.25 10.35
C ARG A 133 9.30 1.76 9.93
N ARG A 134 10.12 2.69 9.40
CA ARG A 134 11.52 2.47 9.02
C ARG A 134 12.43 3.46 9.74
N ASN A 135 13.37 2.96 10.54
CA ASN A 135 14.16 3.78 11.46
C ASN A 135 15.50 4.27 10.88
N LYS A 136 15.86 3.85 9.67
CA LYS A 136 17.16 4.16 9.05
C LYS A 136 16.97 4.79 7.66
N CYS A 137 16.13 5.80 7.57
CA CYS A 137 15.94 6.55 6.35
C CYS A 137 16.41 7.99 6.54
N ASP A 138 17.46 8.36 5.83
CA ASP A 138 17.89 9.75 5.71
C ASP A 138 17.09 10.43 4.59
N LEU A 139 15.80 10.64 4.86
CA LEU A 139 14.86 11.27 3.96
C LEU A 139 14.14 12.41 4.69
N GLU A 140 13.88 13.50 3.98
CA GLU A 140 13.10 14.62 4.50
C GLU A 140 11.58 14.33 4.47
N LEU A 141 11.20 13.10 4.82
CA LEU A 141 9.81 12.68 4.93
C LEU A 141 9.40 12.71 6.40
N GLU A 142 8.34 13.45 6.67
CA GLU A 142 7.79 13.62 8.01
C GLU A 142 6.47 12.84 8.14
N GLU A 143 6.38 12.04 9.20
CA GLU A 143 5.13 11.35 9.56
C GLU A 143 4.03 12.36 9.88
N ARG A 144 2.78 11.99 9.58
CA ARG A 144 1.57 12.83 9.76
C ARG A 144 1.56 14.12 8.93
N ARG A 145 2.58 14.34 8.11
CA ARG A 145 2.66 15.46 7.17
C ARG A 145 2.71 15.02 5.72
N HIS A 146 3.55 14.04 5.40
CA HIS A 146 3.74 13.56 4.03
C HIS A 146 3.19 12.14 3.82
N PHE A 147 3.13 11.37 4.88
CA PHE A 147 2.61 10.00 4.98
C PHE A 147 2.39 9.67 6.45
N ASP A 148 1.89 8.47 6.75
CA ASP A 148 1.93 8.00 8.14
C ASP A 148 2.43 6.57 8.24
N CYS A 149 2.91 6.18 9.43
CA CYS A 149 3.42 4.85 9.66
C CYS A 149 2.95 4.26 10.98
N TYR A 150 3.14 2.96 11.14
CA TYR A 150 2.78 2.20 12.32
C TYR A 150 3.94 1.27 12.74
N GLU A 151 4.02 0.95 14.02
CA GLU A 151 5.00 0.04 14.60
C GLU A 151 4.43 -1.36 14.79
N ASP A 152 3.19 -1.45 15.25
CA ASP A 152 2.54 -2.72 15.57
C ASP A 152 1.10 -2.79 14.99
N ASN A 153 0.49 -3.95 15.16
CA ASN A 153 -0.86 -4.21 14.66
C ASN A 153 -1.94 -3.38 15.38
N ARG A 154 -1.73 -2.99 16.63
CA ARG A 154 -2.69 -2.18 17.39
C ARG A 154 -2.71 -0.76 16.82
N GLU A 155 -1.53 -0.14 16.71
CA GLU A 155 -1.40 1.19 16.10
C GLU A 155 -1.92 1.20 14.66
N LEU A 156 -1.65 0.14 13.88
CA LEU A 156 -2.19 0.00 12.51
C LEU A 156 -3.72 0.06 12.50
N ILE A 157 -4.39 -0.70 13.37
CA ILE A 157 -5.85 -0.75 13.46
C ILE A 157 -6.41 0.61 13.87
N ASP A 158 -5.84 1.24 14.89
CA ASP A 158 -6.26 2.55 15.38
C ASP A 158 -6.12 3.62 14.27
N LYS A 159 -4.99 3.63 13.55
CA LYS A 159 -4.75 4.56 12.45
C LYS A 159 -5.65 4.32 11.24
N ILE A 160 -5.95 3.07 10.89
CA ILE A 160 -6.91 2.76 9.83
C ILE A 160 -8.28 3.37 10.16
N GLN A 161 -8.79 3.13 11.35
CA GLN A 161 -10.08 3.68 11.77
C GLN A 161 -10.05 5.22 11.78
N TYR A 162 -9.02 5.80 12.37
CA TYR A 162 -8.83 7.24 12.42
C TYR A 162 -8.86 7.88 11.03
N TYR A 163 -8.03 7.41 10.11
CA TYR A 163 -7.94 8.01 8.77
C TYR A 163 -9.12 7.70 7.86
N LEU A 164 -9.91 6.67 8.12
CA LEU A 164 -11.18 6.47 7.42
C LEU A 164 -12.24 7.49 7.84
N GLU A 165 -12.21 7.97 9.09
CA GLU A 165 -13.12 8.97 9.64
C GLU A 165 -12.62 10.41 9.37
N HIS A 166 -11.31 10.64 9.25
CA HIS A 166 -10.69 11.96 9.11
C HIS A 166 -10.23 12.21 7.65
N GLU A 167 -11.20 12.30 6.74
CA GLU A 167 -10.92 12.43 5.30
C GLU A 167 -10.12 13.68 4.95
N TYR A 168 -10.42 14.82 5.55
CA TYR A 168 -9.72 16.07 5.27
C TYR A 168 -8.23 15.95 5.59
N GLU A 169 -7.87 15.50 6.79
CA GLU A 169 -6.48 15.33 7.22
C GLU A 169 -5.74 14.32 6.33
N ARG A 170 -6.38 13.18 6.03
CA ARG A 170 -5.84 12.16 5.13
C ARG A 170 -5.51 12.73 3.75
N ASN A 171 -6.39 13.59 3.21
CA ASN A 171 -6.19 14.20 1.90
C ASN A 171 -5.08 15.26 1.92
N GLU A 172 -4.95 16.06 2.98
CA GLU A 172 -3.87 17.03 3.10
C GLU A 172 -2.51 16.35 3.20
N ILE A 173 -2.40 15.28 3.99
CA ILE A 173 -1.19 14.44 4.06
C ILE A 173 -0.84 13.87 2.67
N ALA A 174 -1.83 13.34 1.95
CA ALA A 174 -1.63 12.79 0.61
C ALA A 174 -1.10 13.82 -0.39
N LYS A 175 -1.65 15.04 -0.40
CA LYS A 175 -1.20 16.15 -1.25
C LYS A 175 0.21 16.60 -0.91
N ALA A 176 0.50 16.79 0.38
CA ALA A 176 1.84 17.19 0.83
C ALA A 176 2.89 16.12 0.48
N GLY A 177 2.53 14.83 0.67
CA GLY A 177 3.36 13.70 0.24
C GLY A 177 3.62 13.68 -1.26
N GLY A 178 2.61 13.92 -2.08
CA GLY A 178 2.77 14.02 -3.52
C GLY A 178 3.66 15.19 -3.94
N ALA A 179 3.49 16.34 -3.33
CA ALA A 179 4.29 17.53 -3.62
C ALA A 179 5.78 17.31 -3.36
N ILE A 180 6.16 16.77 -2.20
CA ILE A 180 7.57 16.51 -1.86
C ILE A 180 8.18 15.44 -2.77
N VAL A 181 7.42 14.39 -3.12
CA VAL A 181 7.92 13.32 -3.99
C VAL A 181 8.16 13.85 -5.40
N ARG A 182 7.22 14.56 -5.99
CA ARG A 182 7.38 15.14 -7.34
C ARG A 182 8.45 16.23 -7.38
N GLY A 183 8.61 16.99 -6.30
CA GLY A 183 9.64 18.04 -6.21
C GLY A 183 11.04 17.49 -5.99
N LYS A 184 11.21 16.58 -5.04
CA LYS A 184 12.53 16.17 -4.54
C LYS A 184 12.94 14.76 -4.90
N TYR A 185 12.00 13.80 -4.87
CA TYR A 185 12.30 12.36 -5.01
C TYR A 185 11.94 11.80 -6.39
N ASN A 186 11.88 12.65 -7.41
CA ASN A 186 11.68 12.21 -8.78
C ASN A 186 13.01 11.75 -9.44
N LEU A 187 12.89 11.04 -10.56
CA LEU A 187 14.05 10.48 -11.26
C LEU A 187 15.04 11.56 -11.70
N VAL A 188 14.57 12.71 -12.18
CA VAL A 188 15.42 13.81 -12.68
C VAL A 188 16.27 14.39 -11.54
N SER A 189 15.64 14.64 -10.39
CA SER A 189 16.35 15.12 -9.20
C SER A 189 17.37 14.09 -8.70
N SER A 190 17.02 12.80 -8.72
CA SER A 190 17.94 11.72 -8.32
C SER A 190 19.13 11.58 -9.25
N LEU A 191 18.96 11.74 -10.55
CA LEU A 191 20.06 11.70 -11.52
C LEU A 191 21.01 12.87 -11.34
N LYS A 192 20.54 14.06 -10.98
CA LYS A 192 21.40 15.21 -10.66
C LYS A 192 22.37 14.91 -9.50
N TYR A 193 21.95 14.19 -8.48
CA TYR A 193 22.82 13.79 -7.37
C TYR A 193 23.87 12.75 -7.73
N ILE A 194 23.71 12.02 -8.83
CA ILE A 194 24.65 10.99 -9.29
C ILE A 194 25.73 11.59 -10.21
N PHE A 195 25.38 12.65 -10.95
CA PHE A 195 26.23 13.23 -12.00
C PHE A 195 26.82 14.61 -11.64
N LEU A 196 26.57 15.13 -10.45
CA LEU A 196 27.22 16.30 -9.86
C LEU A 196 28.07 15.90 -8.67
#